data_ca7ff25075c884d86eb19c12a2af4e09
#
_entry.id   ca7ff25075c884d86eb19c12a2af4e09
#
_cell.length_a   1.000
_cell.length_b   1.000
_cell.length_c   1.000
_cell.angle_alpha   90.00
_cell.angle_beta   90.00
_cell.angle_gamma   90.00
#
_symmetry.space_group_name_H-M   'P 1'
#
loop_
_entity.id
_entity.type
_entity.pdbx_description
1 polymer ?
#
loop_
_entity_poly.entity_id
_entity_poly.type
_entity_poly.pdbx_seq_one_letter_code
_entity_poly.pdbx_strand_id
1 'polypeptide(L)'
;MADERTAVVVLGHRTLGSDGVHRISRRCVQLVREAEGLVDAGGADLVVFSGWSSTGGPSEAEQMRDAWHGSAAELVVEPTARHTAENAARTLPLLLERGVGRAVVVCAPTHLPRARVIFGRLYRSSGIDVAFRAPRLAPSLRSIMWELAALPFLPVQLRAARAELARRSR
;
A
#
# COMPACT_ATOMS: atom_id res chain seq x y z
N MET A 1 23.50 9.01 15.09
CA MET A 1 22.25 9.08 14.33
C MET A 1 21.57 7.75 14.59
N ALA A 2 20.38 7.73 15.21
CA ALA A 2 19.62 6.48 15.31
C ALA A 2 19.32 6.02 13.88
N ASP A 3 19.57 4.76 13.61
CA ASP A 3 19.26 4.15 12.31
C ASP A 3 17.75 4.26 12.10
N GLU A 4 17.32 5.08 11.14
CA GLU A 4 15.93 5.43 10.93
C GLU A 4 15.20 4.23 10.36
N ARG A 5 14.26 3.67 11.12
CA ARG A 5 13.54 2.45 10.74
C ARG A 5 12.87 2.60 9.38
N THR A 6 13.08 1.63 8.49
CA THR A 6 12.50 1.62 7.14
C THR A 6 11.39 0.58 7.05
N ALA A 7 10.26 0.97 6.46
CA ALA A 7 9.14 0.07 6.19
C ALA A 7 8.83 -0.04 4.69
N VAL A 8 8.33 -1.19 4.27
CA VAL A 8 7.70 -1.40 2.97
C VAL A 8 6.18 -1.41 3.15
N VAL A 9 5.45 -0.61 2.36
CA VAL A 9 3.98 -0.61 2.34
C VAL A 9 3.51 -1.17 1.01
N VAL A 10 2.84 -2.31 1.04
CA VAL A 10 2.35 -3.01 -0.16
C VAL A 10 0.86 -2.76 -0.33
N LEU A 11 0.47 -2.21 -1.48
CA LEU A 11 -0.94 -1.92 -1.78
C LEU A 11 -1.59 -3.09 -2.49
N GLY A 12 -2.76 -3.52 -1.99
CA GLY A 12 -3.53 -4.60 -2.57
C GLY A 12 -3.98 -4.35 -4.01
N HIS A 13 -4.15 -5.42 -4.74
CA HIS A 13 -4.76 -5.45 -6.08
C HIS A 13 -5.48 -6.78 -6.27
N ARG A 14 -6.80 -6.73 -6.30
CA ARG A 14 -7.65 -7.91 -6.36
C ARG A 14 -8.19 -8.21 -7.75
N THR A 15 -8.67 -9.43 -7.89
CA THR A 15 -9.50 -9.88 -9.00
C THR A 15 -10.69 -10.66 -8.46
N LEU A 16 -11.82 -10.59 -9.15
CA LEU A 16 -12.99 -11.39 -8.85
C LEU A 16 -12.85 -12.73 -9.58
N GLY A 17 -12.90 -13.83 -8.84
CA GLY A 17 -12.95 -15.16 -9.42
C GLY A 17 -14.31 -15.48 -10.05
N SER A 18 -14.39 -16.49 -10.89
CA SER A 18 -15.66 -16.97 -11.49
C SER A 18 -16.65 -17.51 -10.44
N ASP A 19 -16.14 -17.86 -9.26
CA ASP A 19 -16.89 -18.29 -8.07
C ASP A 19 -17.39 -17.11 -7.20
N GLY A 20 -17.22 -15.87 -7.65
CA GLY A 20 -17.60 -14.68 -6.91
C GLY A 20 -16.67 -14.33 -5.73
N VAL A 21 -15.59 -15.08 -5.52
CA VAL A 21 -14.65 -14.85 -4.42
C VAL A 21 -13.54 -13.89 -4.88
N HIS A 22 -13.25 -12.89 -4.05
CA HIS A 22 -12.14 -11.98 -4.28
C HIS A 22 -10.82 -12.62 -3.84
N ARG A 23 -9.86 -12.63 -4.75
CA ARG A 23 -8.48 -13.09 -4.50
C ARG A 23 -7.49 -12.01 -4.91
N ILE A 24 -6.31 -12.03 -4.30
CA ILE A 24 -5.22 -11.19 -4.81
C ILE A 24 -4.89 -11.62 -6.25
N SER A 25 -4.71 -10.64 -7.11
CA SER A 25 -4.39 -10.87 -8.51
C SER A 25 -2.94 -11.36 -8.68
N ARG A 26 -2.60 -11.95 -9.82
CA ARG A 26 -1.20 -12.25 -10.17
C ARG A 26 -0.30 -11.01 -10.10
N ARG A 27 -0.83 -9.82 -10.38
CA ARG A 27 -0.10 -8.56 -10.21
C ARG A 27 0.19 -8.28 -8.75
N CYS A 28 -0.79 -8.53 -7.86
CA CYS A 28 -0.59 -8.36 -6.43
C CYS A 28 0.52 -9.28 -5.88
N VAL A 29 0.57 -10.53 -6.33
CA VAL A 29 1.68 -11.44 -5.99
C VAL A 29 3.03 -10.89 -6.44
N GLN A 30 3.11 -10.21 -7.59
CA GLN A 30 4.34 -9.53 -8.03
C GLN A 30 4.72 -8.35 -7.12
N LEU A 31 3.72 -7.64 -6.55
CA LEU A 31 3.98 -6.57 -5.57
C LEU A 31 4.56 -7.15 -4.28
N VAL A 32 4.05 -8.29 -3.81
CA VAL A 32 4.60 -9.01 -2.65
C VAL A 32 6.05 -9.41 -2.92
N ARG A 33 6.35 -10.00 -4.08
CA ARG A 33 7.73 -10.39 -4.46
C ARG A 33 8.68 -9.19 -4.57
N GLU A 34 8.21 -8.04 -5.05
CA GLU A 34 9.01 -6.79 -5.06
C GLU A 34 9.36 -6.36 -3.62
N ALA A 35 8.41 -6.48 -2.70
CA ALA A 35 8.62 -6.20 -1.29
C ALA A 35 9.59 -7.21 -0.64
N GLU A 36 9.46 -8.50 -0.95
CA GLU A 36 10.39 -9.55 -0.51
C GLU A 36 11.83 -9.21 -0.91
N GLY A 37 12.04 -8.85 -2.18
CA GLY A 37 13.38 -8.46 -2.66
C GLY A 37 13.95 -7.22 -1.95
N LEU A 38 13.12 -6.27 -1.52
CA LEU A 38 13.56 -5.11 -0.74
C LEU A 38 14.00 -5.50 0.68
N VAL A 39 13.26 -6.39 1.33
CA VAL A 39 13.59 -6.91 2.67
C VAL A 39 14.83 -7.80 2.61
N ASP A 40 14.89 -8.72 1.65
CA ASP A 40 16.03 -9.64 1.48
C ASP A 40 17.35 -8.89 1.19
N ALA A 41 17.27 -7.73 0.55
CA ALA A 41 18.40 -6.83 0.35
C ALA A 41 18.78 -6.00 1.59
N GLY A 42 18.13 -6.21 2.73
CA GLY A 42 18.35 -5.44 3.96
C GLY A 42 17.80 -4.01 3.90
N GLY A 43 16.90 -3.73 2.95
CA GLY A 43 16.33 -2.39 2.76
C GLY A 43 15.18 -2.03 3.71
N ALA A 44 14.65 -3.00 4.46
CA ALA A 44 13.58 -2.79 5.44
C ALA A 44 13.43 -4.02 6.35
N ASP A 45 12.89 -3.79 7.56
CA ASP A 45 12.61 -4.81 8.57
C ASP A 45 11.12 -4.87 8.97
N LEU A 46 10.30 -4.04 8.35
CA LEU A 46 8.86 -3.94 8.55
C LEU A 46 8.14 -3.95 7.21
N VAL A 47 7.09 -4.75 7.10
CA VAL A 47 6.20 -4.78 5.93
C VAL A 47 4.75 -4.57 6.37
N VAL A 48 4.09 -3.59 5.78
CA VAL A 48 2.66 -3.33 5.99
C VAL A 48 1.90 -3.69 4.72
N PHE A 49 1.04 -4.68 4.81
CA PHE A 49 0.10 -5.03 3.75
C PHE A 49 -1.20 -4.26 3.95
N SER A 50 -1.66 -3.53 2.94
CA SER A 50 -2.89 -2.75 3.04
C SER A 50 -3.86 -3.07 1.91
N GLY A 51 -5.10 -3.43 2.26
CA GLY A 51 -6.16 -3.77 1.32
C GLY A 51 -7.32 -4.51 1.97
N TRP A 52 -8.49 -4.37 1.40
CA TRP A 52 -9.79 -4.72 1.94
C TRP A 52 -10.38 -5.99 1.29
N SER A 53 -11.42 -6.58 1.93
CA SER A 53 -12.30 -7.60 1.34
C SER A 53 -13.72 -7.05 1.13
N SER A 54 -14.33 -7.33 -0.01
CA SER A 54 -15.73 -6.98 -0.29
C SER A 54 -16.72 -8.13 -0.08
N THR A 55 -16.22 -9.34 0.18
CA THR A 55 -17.03 -10.58 0.21
C THR A 55 -17.09 -11.24 1.59
N GLY A 56 -16.60 -10.55 2.64
CA GLY A 56 -16.56 -11.12 3.99
C GLY A 56 -15.50 -12.22 4.21
N GLY A 57 -14.76 -12.60 3.16
CA GLY A 57 -13.59 -13.48 3.24
C GLY A 57 -12.30 -12.72 3.61
N PRO A 58 -11.14 -13.39 3.54
CA PRO A 58 -9.85 -12.76 3.82
C PRO A 58 -9.63 -11.48 3.00
N SER A 59 -9.15 -10.43 3.64
CA SER A 59 -8.80 -9.17 2.97
C SER A 59 -7.61 -9.36 2.02
N GLU A 60 -7.43 -8.42 1.09
CA GLU A 60 -6.23 -8.40 0.24
C GLU A 60 -4.95 -8.38 1.08
N ALA A 61 -4.97 -7.63 2.18
CA ALA A 61 -3.83 -7.52 3.09
C ALA A 61 -3.49 -8.87 3.77
N GLU A 62 -4.49 -9.61 4.23
CA GLU A 62 -4.29 -10.95 4.79
C GLU A 62 -3.79 -11.94 3.73
N GLN A 63 -4.38 -11.93 2.53
CA GLN A 63 -3.92 -12.79 1.43
C GLN A 63 -2.48 -12.46 0.98
N MET A 64 -2.06 -11.18 1.02
CA MET A 64 -0.69 -10.78 0.74
C MET A 64 0.28 -11.29 1.82
N ARG A 65 -0.09 -11.18 3.10
CA ARG A 65 0.69 -11.75 4.20
C ARG A 65 0.86 -13.25 4.04
N ASP A 66 -0.23 -13.96 3.70
CA ASP A 66 -0.20 -15.42 3.54
C ASP A 66 0.60 -15.87 2.30
N ALA A 67 0.78 -14.97 1.33
CA ALA A 67 1.63 -15.17 0.15
C ALA A 67 3.09 -14.72 0.36
N TRP A 68 3.46 -14.25 1.55
CA TRP A 68 4.81 -13.79 1.87
C TRP A 68 5.76 -14.97 2.08
N HIS A 69 6.92 -14.94 1.43
CA HIS A 69 7.99 -15.92 1.55
C HIS A 69 9.38 -15.28 1.75
N GLY A 70 9.43 -13.94 1.92
CA GLY A 70 10.68 -13.20 2.14
C GLY A 70 11.31 -13.48 3.50
N SER A 71 12.48 -12.91 3.73
CA SER A 71 13.21 -12.97 4.99
C SER A 71 12.39 -12.51 6.19
N ALA A 72 12.87 -12.80 7.40
CA ALA A 72 12.22 -12.42 8.64
C ALA A 72 12.07 -10.89 8.74
N ALA A 73 10.83 -10.43 8.83
CA ALA A 73 10.45 -9.05 9.02
C ALA A 73 9.21 -8.98 9.91
N GLU A 74 8.96 -7.83 10.52
CA GLU A 74 7.68 -7.58 11.17
C GLU A 74 6.59 -7.42 10.10
N LEU A 75 5.60 -8.30 10.08
CA LEU A 75 4.48 -8.26 9.12
C LEU A 75 3.25 -7.66 9.78
N VAL A 76 2.76 -6.55 9.25
CA VAL A 76 1.57 -5.84 9.75
C VAL A 76 0.49 -5.87 8.68
N VAL A 77 -0.75 -6.13 9.10
CA VAL A 77 -1.92 -6.20 8.22
C VAL A 77 -2.84 -5.01 8.49
N GLU A 78 -3.17 -4.25 7.46
CA GLU A 78 -4.23 -3.24 7.46
C GLU A 78 -5.36 -3.73 6.54
N PRO A 79 -6.43 -4.38 7.08
CA PRO A 79 -7.39 -5.15 6.27
C PRO A 79 -8.61 -4.34 5.84
N THR A 80 -8.63 -3.02 6.06
CA THR A 80 -9.86 -2.23 5.95
C THR A 80 -9.86 -1.18 4.84
N ALA A 81 -8.70 -0.82 4.30
CA ALA A 81 -8.57 0.23 3.29
C ALA A 81 -9.11 -0.20 1.92
N ARG A 82 -10.07 0.57 1.40
CA ARG A 82 -10.79 0.30 0.15
C ARG A 82 -10.19 0.96 -1.08
N HIS A 83 -9.43 2.03 -0.88
CA HIS A 83 -8.83 2.83 -1.95
C HIS A 83 -7.53 3.51 -1.47
N THR A 84 -6.77 4.04 -2.43
CA THR A 84 -5.42 4.58 -2.18
C THR A 84 -5.34 5.62 -1.06
N ALA A 85 -6.36 6.47 -0.92
CA ALA A 85 -6.39 7.48 0.13
C ALA A 85 -6.54 6.85 1.54
N GLU A 86 -7.40 5.84 1.66
CA GLU A 86 -7.54 5.07 2.89
C GLU A 86 -6.29 4.24 3.19
N ASN A 87 -5.67 3.62 2.16
CA ASN A 87 -4.39 2.94 2.35
C ASN A 87 -3.37 3.88 3.02
N ALA A 88 -3.19 5.09 2.48
CA ALA A 88 -2.25 6.05 3.04
C ALA A 88 -2.64 6.52 4.45
N ALA A 89 -3.93 6.83 4.67
CA ALA A 89 -4.40 7.34 5.95
C ALA A 89 -4.36 6.29 7.06
N ARG A 90 -4.56 5.01 6.73
CA ARG A 90 -4.64 3.93 7.73
C ARG A 90 -3.28 3.28 8.01
N THR A 91 -2.37 3.29 7.04
CA THR A 91 -1.01 2.78 7.25
C THR A 91 -0.11 3.80 7.95
N LEU A 92 -0.32 5.10 7.75
CA LEU A 92 0.50 6.14 8.37
C LEU A 92 0.59 6.02 9.91
N PRO A 93 -0.51 5.89 10.69
CA PRO A 93 -0.41 5.70 12.13
C PRO A 93 0.38 4.46 12.52
N LEU A 94 0.22 3.35 11.79
CA LEU A 94 0.93 2.10 12.04
C LEU A 94 2.45 2.26 11.91
N LEU A 95 2.89 3.12 10.98
CA LEU A 95 4.31 3.44 10.79
C LEU A 95 4.82 4.37 11.88
N LEU A 96 4.06 5.41 12.25
CA LEU A 96 4.44 6.36 13.30
C LEU A 96 4.57 5.67 14.66
N GLU A 97 3.62 4.80 15.02
CA GLU A 97 3.66 3.99 16.24
C GLU A 97 4.92 3.11 16.35
N ARG A 98 5.52 2.76 15.20
CA ARG A 98 6.72 1.91 15.12
C ARG A 98 8.01 2.70 14.91
N GLY A 99 7.96 4.02 14.99
CA GLY A 99 9.13 4.88 14.83
C GLY A 99 9.74 4.85 13.42
N VAL A 100 8.91 4.59 12.39
CA VAL A 100 9.36 4.56 11.00
C VAL A 100 9.62 5.98 10.50
N GLY A 101 10.84 6.24 10.05
CA GLY A 101 11.21 7.50 9.42
C GLY A 101 11.24 7.43 7.88
N ARG A 102 11.35 6.22 7.32
CA ARG A 102 11.35 6.02 5.88
C ARG A 102 10.38 4.92 5.45
N ALA A 103 9.60 5.18 4.39
CA ALA A 103 8.69 4.19 3.81
C ALA A 103 8.94 3.99 2.32
N VAL A 104 8.86 2.74 1.85
CA VAL A 104 8.86 2.40 0.42
C VAL A 104 7.48 1.87 0.05
N VAL A 105 6.73 2.63 -0.73
CA VAL A 105 5.38 2.23 -1.18
C VAL A 105 5.50 1.40 -2.46
N VAL A 106 5.05 0.15 -2.38
CA VAL A 106 5.03 -0.79 -3.51
C VAL A 106 3.61 -0.88 -4.05
N CYS A 107 3.42 -0.50 -5.31
CA CYS A 107 2.11 -0.52 -5.96
C CYS A 107 2.22 -0.83 -7.47
N ALA A 108 1.09 -1.09 -8.12
CA ALA A 108 1.07 -1.32 -9.56
C ALA A 108 1.58 -0.08 -10.34
N PRO A 109 2.28 -0.26 -11.48
CA PRO A 109 2.86 0.87 -12.23
C PRO A 109 1.85 1.95 -12.60
N THR A 110 0.63 1.58 -12.94
CA THR A 110 -0.45 2.52 -13.28
C THR A 110 -0.93 3.33 -12.07
N HIS A 111 -0.79 2.81 -10.85
CA HIS A 111 -1.17 3.49 -9.61
C HIS A 111 -0.12 4.49 -9.11
N LEU A 112 1.13 4.41 -9.61
CA LEU A 112 2.24 5.25 -9.14
C LEU A 112 1.96 6.75 -9.13
N PRO A 113 1.37 7.37 -10.18
CA PRO A 113 1.12 8.81 -10.18
C PRO A 113 0.22 9.23 -9.02
N ARG A 114 -0.88 8.50 -8.80
CA ARG A 114 -1.84 8.77 -7.73
C ARG A 114 -1.25 8.47 -6.35
N ALA A 115 -0.55 7.37 -6.19
CA ALA A 115 0.12 7.01 -4.96
C ALA A 115 1.17 8.06 -4.56
N ARG A 116 1.99 8.55 -5.51
CA ARG A 116 2.98 9.60 -5.26
C ARG A 116 2.36 10.87 -4.71
N VAL A 117 1.21 11.29 -5.23
CA VAL A 117 0.53 12.49 -4.75
C VAL A 117 -0.04 12.27 -3.35
N ILE A 118 -0.75 11.17 -3.11
CA ILE A 118 -1.46 10.92 -1.85
C ILE A 118 -0.47 10.58 -0.73
N PHE A 119 0.31 9.51 -0.89
CA PHE A 119 1.30 9.10 0.11
C PHE A 119 2.39 10.17 0.30
N GLY A 120 2.88 10.75 -0.80
CA GLY A 120 3.91 11.78 -0.75
C GLY A 120 3.49 12.98 0.09
N ARG A 121 2.24 13.42 -0.01
CA ARG A 121 1.73 14.54 0.81
C ARG A 121 1.50 14.15 2.26
N LEU A 122 0.84 13.00 2.52
CA LEU A 122 0.52 12.59 3.89
C LEU A 122 1.77 12.21 4.68
N TYR A 123 2.62 11.38 4.10
CA TYR A 123 3.79 10.85 4.80
C TYR A 123 4.82 11.94 5.09
N ARG A 124 5.18 12.75 4.07
CA ARG A 124 6.14 13.85 4.29
C ARG A 124 5.64 14.92 5.26
N SER A 125 4.33 15.22 5.26
CA SER A 125 3.76 16.14 6.25
C SER A 125 3.80 15.58 7.69
N SER A 126 4.05 14.30 7.85
CA SER A 126 4.18 13.60 9.14
C SER A 126 5.63 13.19 9.46
N GLY A 127 6.61 13.70 8.71
CA GLY A 127 8.03 13.43 8.94
C GLY A 127 8.56 12.12 8.38
N ILE A 128 7.77 11.39 7.58
CA ILE A 128 8.23 10.15 6.95
C ILE A 128 8.72 10.43 5.53
N ASP A 129 10.01 10.13 5.25
CA ASP A 129 10.49 10.10 3.87
C ASP A 129 9.84 8.95 3.11
N VAL A 130 9.42 9.21 1.84
CA VAL A 130 8.69 8.22 1.06
C VAL A 130 9.27 8.03 -0.33
N ALA A 131 9.64 6.79 -0.60
CA ALA A 131 10.03 6.30 -1.91
C ALA A 131 8.93 5.41 -2.51
N PHE A 132 9.01 5.16 -3.82
CA PHE A 132 8.00 4.39 -4.54
C PHE A 132 8.66 3.34 -5.42
N ARG A 133 8.10 2.14 -5.41
CA ARG A 133 8.53 1.02 -6.27
C ARG A 133 7.32 0.43 -6.98
N ALA A 134 7.57 -0.05 -8.18
CA ALA A 134 6.61 -0.82 -8.95
C ALA A 134 7.37 -1.91 -9.72
N PRO A 135 6.90 -3.15 -9.73
CA PRO A 135 7.48 -4.20 -10.56
C PRO A 135 7.31 -3.85 -12.05
N ARG A 136 8.18 -4.40 -12.89
CA ARG A 136 8.14 -4.24 -14.34
C ARG A 136 6.97 -5.03 -14.93
N LEU A 137 5.77 -4.48 -14.79
CA LEU A 137 4.53 -5.07 -15.32
C LEU A 137 4.01 -4.23 -16.48
N ALA A 138 3.63 -4.90 -17.55
CA ALA A 138 2.96 -4.22 -18.65
C ALA A 138 1.60 -3.65 -18.18
N PRO A 139 1.34 -2.36 -18.35
CA PRO A 139 0.06 -1.78 -18.00
C PRO A 139 -1.03 -2.30 -18.93
N SER A 140 -2.21 -2.60 -18.42
CA SER A 140 -3.39 -2.84 -19.26
C SER A 140 -4.04 -1.51 -19.63
N LEU A 141 -4.59 -1.42 -20.84
CA LEU A 141 -5.30 -0.23 -21.29
C LEU A 141 -6.44 0.13 -20.32
N ARG A 142 -7.17 -0.87 -19.83
CA ARG A 142 -8.22 -0.69 -18.82
C ARG A 142 -7.70 -0.05 -17.52
N SER A 143 -6.53 -0.47 -17.05
CA SER A 143 -5.92 0.12 -15.84
C SER A 143 -5.52 1.58 -16.07
N ILE A 144 -4.98 1.90 -17.24
CA ILE A 144 -4.60 3.27 -17.61
C ILE A 144 -5.85 4.16 -17.63
N MET A 145 -6.91 3.74 -18.33
CA MET A 145 -8.17 4.49 -18.42
C MET A 145 -8.79 4.72 -17.05
N TRP A 146 -8.77 3.71 -16.17
CA TRP A 146 -9.28 3.83 -14.80
C TRP A 146 -8.49 4.86 -13.99
N GLU A 147 -7.17 4.85 -14.07
CA GLU A 147 -6.33 5.82 -13.35
C GLU A 147 -6.53 7.25 -13.89
N LEU A 148 -6.63 7.43 -15.21
CA LEU A 148 -6.93 8.74 -15.80
C LEU A 148 -8.28 9.28 -15.31
N ALA A 149 -9.31 8.43 -15.25
CA ALA A 149 -10.62 8.80 -14.71
C ALA A 149 -10.58 9.13 -13.20
N ALA A 150 -9.63 8.60 -12.45
CA ALA A 150 -9.49 8.85 -11.02
C ALA A 150 -8.73 10.16 -10.69
N LEU A 151 -7.95 10.70 -11.63
CA LEU A 151 -7.12 11.91 -11.40
C LEU A 151 -7.93 13.15 -10.97
N PRO A 152 -9.07 13.50 -11.56
CA PRO A 152 -9.87 14.66 -11.15
C PRO A 152 -10.35 14.58 -9.69
N PHE A 153 -10.47 13.38 -9.14
CA PHE A 153 -10.92 13.15 -7.76
C PHE A 153 -9.80 13.21 -6.71
N LEU A 154 -8.54 13.41 -7.12
CA LEU A 154 -7.40 13.52 -6.19
C LEU A 154 -7.59 14.54 -5.06
N PRO A 155 -8.10 15.76 -5.30
CA PRO A 155 -8.32 16.73 -4.21
C PRO A 155 -9.32 16.23 -3.17
N VAL A 156 -10.39 15.58 -3.63
CA VAL A 156 -11.43 14.99 -2.76
C VAL A 156 -10.84 13.84 -1.95
N GLN A 157 -10.08 12.95 -2.59
CA GLN A 157 -9.42 11.83 -1.92
C GLN A 157 -8.43 12.29 -0.86
N LEU A 158 -7.64 13.35 -1.13
CA LEU A 158 -6.72 13.93 -0.15
C LEU A 158 -7.44 14.55 1.04
N ARG A 159 -8.55 15.24 0.81
CA ARG A 159 -9.38 15.78 1.90
C ARG A 159 -9.95 14.67 2.76
N ALA A 160 -10.47 13.61 2.14
CA ALA A 160 -11.00 12.44 2.85
C ALA A 160 -9.92 11.75 3.69
N ALA A 161 -8.71 11.55 3.13
CA ALA A 161 -7.59 10.97 3.84
C ALA A 161 -7.17 11.79 5.07
N ARG A 162 -7.09 13.11 4.95
CA ARG A 162 -6.79 14.01 6.07
C ARG A 162 -7.87 13.99 7.15
N ALA A 163 -9.13 13.96 6.74
CA ALA A 163 -10.26 13.84 7.68
C ALA A 163 -10.25 12.50 8.43
N GLU A 164 -9.88 11.42 7.75
CA GLU A 164 -9.70 10.08 8.38
C GLU A 164 -8.60 10.10 9.44
N LEU A 165 -7.43 10.69 9.10
CA LEU A 165 -6.32 10.85 10.06
C LEU A 165 -6.72 11.69 11.27
N ALA A 166 -7.39 12.83 11.07
CA ALA A 166 -7.84 13.70 12.15
C ALA A 166 -8.85 13.03 13.09
N ARG A 167 -9.64 12.07 12.59
CA ARG A 167 -10.55 11.26 13.43
C ARG A 167 -9.84 10.24 14.30
N ARG A 168 -8.71 9.70 13.83
CA ARG A 168 -7.92 8.70 14.54
C ARG A 168 -6.96 9.29 15.58
N SER A 169 -6.67 10.57 15.48
CA SER A 169 -5.81 11.30 16.43
C SER A 169 -6.57 11.88 17.64
N ARG A 170 -7.88 11.65 17.70
CA ARG A 170 -8.76 12.03 18.84
C ARG A 170 -9.05 10.84 19.73
#